data_a7ea34860ba941f38bc184c0551c2795
#
_entry.id   a7ea34860ba941f38bc184c0551c2795
#
_cell.length_a   1.000
_cell.length_b   1.000
_cell.length_c   1.000
_cell.angle_alpha   90.00
_cell.angle_beta   90.00
_cell.angle_gamma   90.00
#
_symmetry.space_group_name_H-M   'P 1'
#
loop_
_entity.id
_entity.type
_entity.pdbx_description
1 polymer ?
#
loop_
_entity_poly.entity_id
_entity_poly.type
_entity_poly.pdbx_seq_one_letter_code
_entity_poly.pdbx_strand_id
1 'polypeptide(L)'
;MARGPRYRRSASAERDLTRRTEQTDTLAPASKYPDGAVALWVVAKEWTRIGLTGFGGPPAHIAMLRRLVVDRYEWMDARAFEDANAACGLLPGPASTQLAIFCAYRVAGPWGAIVGGLGFVVPAVVMVLALSVLFLASAPPRWVIGLGAGAGAAVAPVAVHAALRLLSPSFERARTARGRALRWLVYLLVAAGAAATIGGYLVLVLLACGALELAWQRHAAVALSLNPVLLATVTSAGGVGALAWTALKVGALSYGGGFVIVPLMQADAVHVYHWMTSGQFLNAVALGQVTPGPVVATVAAVGYAAHGIAGGVLAAAVAFTPSFSFILLGGQRFERLRQNAAAKAFLDGAGPAAIGAILGSAIPLTSALQERWQYGVLAAAAVALLLLRRGVVQTLLGAGVVGLLASLAGASLPH
;
A
#
# COMPACT_ATOMS: atom_id res chain seq x y z
N MET A 1 -52.23 18.43 -49.32
CA MET A 1 -51.69 19.55 -48.54
C MET A 1 -52.22 19.46 -47.12
N ALA A 2 -51.43 18.96 -46.17
CA ALA A 2 -51.75 18.98 -44.76
C ALA A 2 -50.47 19.35 -43.99
N ARG A 3 -50.47 20.55 -43.37
CA ARG A 3 -49.36 21.06 -42.55
C ARG A 3 -49.45 20.43 -41.16
N GLY A 4 -48.39 19.72 -40.72
CA GLY A 4 -48.26 19.20 -39.35
C GLY A 4 -47.96 20.30 -38.32
N PRO A 5 -48.33 20.10 -37.05
CA PRO A 5 -48.20 21.11 -36.02
C PRO A 5 -46.72 21.28 -35.59
N ARG A 6 -46.23 22.53 -35.56
CA ARG A 6 -44.95 22.94 -35.00
C ARG A 6 -45.01 22.89 -33.46
N TYR A 7 -44.28 21.98 -32.86
CA TYR A 7 -44.09 21.89 -31.40
C TYR A 7 -43.21 23.07 -30.94
N ARG A 8 -43.85 24.10 -30.38
CA ARG A 8 -43.17 25.16 -29.67
C ARG A 8 -42.65 24.61 -28.33
N ARG A 9 -41.38 24.29 -28.22
CA ARG A 9 -40.74 24.05 -26.92
C ARG A 9 -40.84 25.35 -26.13
N SER A 10 -41.49 25.32 -24.96
CA SER A 10 -41.70 26.53 -24.12
C SER A 10 -40.36 26.90 -23.47
N ALA A 11 -40.08 28.22 -23.50
CA ALA A 11 -38.89 28.81 -22.84
C ALA A 11 -38.86 28.62 -21.30
N SER A 12 -39.89 28.03 -20.72
CA SER A 12 -39.95 27.61 -19.32
C SER A 12 -39.18 26.31 -19.06
N ALA A 13 -39.17 25.34 -19.99
CA ALA A 13 -38.48 24.09 -19.84
C ALA A 13 -36.94 24.25 -19.94
N GLU A 14 -36.48 25.20 -20.75
CA GLU A 14 -35.05 25.53 -20.82
C GLU A 14 -34.54 26.28 -19.58
N ARG A 15 -35.40 27.15 -18.99
CA ARG A 15 -35.07 27.82 -17.73
C ARG A 15 -35.09 26.89 -16.53
N ASP A 16 -35.88 25.86 -16.53
CA ASP A 16 -35.87 24.84 -15.46
C ASP A 16 -34.68 23.88 -15.60
N LEU A 17 -34.21 23.59 -16.81
CA LEU A 17 -32.99 22.81 -17.03
C LEU A 17 -31.72 23.60 -16.63
N THR A 18 -31.65 24.90 -16.94
CA THR A 18 -30.53 25.75 -16.51
C THR A 18 -30.54 25.97 -15.00
N ARG A 19 -31.68 26.15 -14.37
CA ARG A 19 -31.78 26.21 -12.90
C ARG A 19 -31.40 24.88 -12.22
N ARG A 20 -31.73 23.72 -12.80
CA ARG A 20 -31.28 22.43 -12.28
C ARG A 20 -29.77 22.19 -12.44
N THR A 21 -29.17 22.68 -13.52
CA THR A 21 -27.71 22.63 -13.70
C THR A 21 -26.96 23.59 -12.79
N GLU A 22 -27.49 24.78 -12.54
CA GLU A 22 -26.92 25.71 -11.55
C GLU A 22 -27.10 25.23 -10.09
N GLN A 23 -28.20 24.55 -9.77
CA GLN A 23 -28.42 23.94 -8.45
C GLN A 23 -27.61 22.68 -8.19
N THR A 24 -27.10 21.98 -9.23
CA THR A 24 -26.19 20.84 -9.07
C THR A 24 -24.73 21.27 -8.85
N ASP A 25 -24.37 22.50 -9.19
CA ASP A 25 -23.00 23.03 -8.95
C ASP A 25 -22.82 23.63 -7.54
N THR A 26 -23.89 23.79 -6.76
CA THR A 26 -23.85 24.39 -5.40
C THR A 26 -24.00 23.39 -4.25
N LEU A 27 -23.96 22.07 -4.52
CA LEU A 27 -24.07 21.04 -3.48
C LEU A 27 -22.76 20.31 -3.22
N ALA A 28 -21.68 21.04 -2.93
CA ALA A 28 -20.75 20.59 -1.93
C ALA A 28 -21.32 21.04 -0.57
N PRO A 29 -21.79 20.14 0.31
CA PRO A 29 -22.19 20.57 1.66
C PRO A 29 -20.96 21.23 2.29
N ALA A 30 -21.11 22.50 2.63
CA ALA A 30 -20.08 23.24 3.34
C ALA A 30 -19.70 22.44 4.58
N SER A 31 -18.41 22.11 4.71
CA SER A 31 -17.87 21.59 5.97
C SER A 31 -18.36 22.50 7.09
N LYS A 32 -18.88 21.93 8.16
CA LYS A 32 -19.35 22.66 9.36
C LYS A 32 -18.25 23.56 9.94
N TYR A 33 -17.02 23.34 9.48
CA TYR A 33 -15.82 24.09 9.81
C TYR A 33 -15.14 24.56 8.52
N PRO A 34 -14.77 25.85 8.41
CA PRO A 34 -13.96 26.36 7.30
C PRO A 34 -12.62 25.59 7.27
N ASP A 35 -12.09 25.35 6.06
CA ASP A 35 -10.82 24.67 5.86
C ASP A 35 -9.72 25.29 6.75
N GLY A 36 -9.11 24.49 7.64
CA GLY A 36 -8.05 24.94 8.54
C GLY A 36 -8.48 25.36 9.96
N ALA A 37 -9.74 25.13 10.36
CA ALA A 37 -10.26 25.61 11.65
C ALA A 37 -9.83 24.78 12.87
N VAL A 38 -9.31 23.55 12.69
CA VAL A 38 -8.94 22.66 13.81
C VAL A 38 -7.49 22.92 14.23
N ALA A 39 -7.27 23.04 15.54
CA ALA A 39 -5.94 23.27 16.09
C ALA A 39 -4.98 22.10 15.78
N LEU A 40 -3.76 22.41 15.33
CA LEU A 40 -2.75 21.42 14.91
C LEU A 40 -2.42 20.39 16.00
N TRP A 41 -2.48 20.79 17.28
CA TRP A 41 -2.23 19.86 18.40
C TRP A 41 -3.30 18.76 18.49
N VAL A 42 -4.56 19.05 18.12
CA VAL A 42 -5.65 18.07 18.07
C VAL A 42 -5.38 17.07 16.96
N VAL A 43 -4.97 17.59 15.78
CA VAL A 43 -4.56 16.75 14.65
C VAL A 43 -3.36 15.87 15.04
N ALA A 44 -2.32 16.44 15.63
CA ALA A 44 -1.16 15.70 16.12
C ALA A 44 -1.56 14.56 17.05
N LYS A 45 -2.37 14.87 18.08
CA LYS A 45 -2.83 13.90 19.08
C LYS A 45 -3.62 12.75 18.46
N GLU A 46 -4.65 13.06 17.68
CA GLU A 46 -5.57 12.03 17.17
C GLU A 46 -4.91 11.18 16.07
N TRP A 47 -4.09 11.77 15.17
CA TRP A 47 -3.36 11.00 14.15
C TRP A 47 -2.24 10.15 14.75
N THR A 48 -1.51 10.64 15.74
CA THR A 48 -0.52 9.85 16.48
C THR A 48 -1.19 8.69 17.21
N ARG A 49 -2.37 8.91 17.80
CA ARG A 49 -3.16 7.83 18.41
C ARG A 49 -3.51 6.74 17.38
N ILE A 50 -3.96 7.12 16.17
CA ILE A 50 -4.22 6.14 15.11
C ILE A 50 -2.93 5.42 14.71
N GLY A 51 -1.81 6.14 14.55
CA GLY A 51 -0.50 5.57 14.25
C GLY A 51 -0.02 4.55 15.30
N LEU A 52 -0.31 4.80 16.59
CA LEU A 52 0.07 3.91 17.70
C LEU A 52 -0.88 2.72 17.91
N THR A 53 -2.16 2.83 17.50
CA THR A 53 -3.18 1.82 17.79
C THR A 53 -3.79 1.18 16.55
N GLY A 54 -3.36 1.62 15.36
CA GLY A 54 -3.88 1.16 14.07
C GLY A 54 -3.33 -0.20 13.64
N PHE A 55 -3.67 -1.25 14.37
CA PHE A 55 -3.32 -2.63 13.99
C PHE A 55 -4.27 -3.17 12.93
N GLY A 56 -3.76 -3.96 11.98
CA GLY A 56 -4.57 -4.64 10.97
C GLY A 56 -4.53 -4.01 9.57
N GLY A 57 -3.63 -3.05 9.36
CA GLY A 57 -3.33 -2.47 8.05
C GLY A 57 -4.43 -1.55 7.49
N PRO A 58 -4.48 -1.35 6.17
CA PRO A 58 -5.33 -0.33 5.55
C PRO A 58 -6.81 -0.37 5.93
N PRO A 59 -7.50 -1.52 6.02
CA PRO A 59 -8.90 -1.54 6.41
C PRO A 59 -9.15 -0.98 7.82
N ALA A 60 -8.25 -1.29 8.77
CA ALA A 60 -8.34 -0.78 10.13
C ALA A 60 -8.10 0.74 10.17
N HIS A 61 -7.10 1.23 9.44
CA HIS A 61 -6.79 2.65 9.34
C HIS A 61 -7.96 3.45 8.75
N ILE A 62 -8.55 2.97 7.66
CA ILE A 62 -9.72 3.60 7.01
C ILE A 62 -10.90 3.66 7.99
N ALA A 63 -11.19 2.55 8.70
CA ALA A 63 -12.25 2.50 9.68
C ALA A 63 -12.01 3.46 10.86
N MET A 64 -10.76 3.55 11.36
CA MET A 64 -10.40 4.46 12.45
C MET A 64 -10.48 5.93 12.02
N LEU A 65 -10.00 6.25 10.81
CA LEU A 65 -10.11 7.59 10.24
C LEU A 65 -11.58 7.98 10.05
N ARG A 66 -12.41 7.09 9.48
CA ARG A 66 -13.84 7.33 9.32
C ARG A 66 -14.51 7.62 10.65
N ARG A 67 -14.26 6.76 11.65
CA ARG A 67 -14.79 6.96 13.00
C ARG A 67 -14.34 8.30 13.59
N LEU A 68 -13.10 8.72 13.32
CA LEU A 68 -12.57 9.98 13.81
C LEU A 68 -13.23 11.18 13.13
N VAL A 69 -13.13 11.27 11.80
CA VAL A 69 -13.49 12.50 11.06
C VAL A 69 -14.96 12.59 10.68
N VAL A 70 -15.68 11.46 10.59
CA VAL A 70 -17.11 11.42 10.23
C VAL A 70 -17.96 11.24 11.48
N ASP A 71 -17.71 10.13 12.25
CA ASP A 71 -18.66 9.71 13.27
C ASP A 71 -18.48 10.47 14.60
N ARG A 72 -17.23 10.84 14.98
CA ARG A 72 -16.92 11.45 16.30
C ARG A 72 -16.89 12.97 16.27
N TYR A 73 -16.15 13.53 15.32
CA TYR A 73 -15.94 14.98 15.25
C TYR A 73 -16.75 15.66 14.16
N GLU A 74 -17.37 14.91 13.26
CA GLU A 74 -18.16 15.43 12.15
C GLU A 74 -17.41 16.48 11.30
N TRP A 75 -16.09 16.34 11.17
CA TRP A 75 -15.25 17.25 10.37
C TRP A 75 -15.45 17.04 8.87
N MET A 76 -15.89 15.85 8.45
CA MET A 76 -16.20 15.49 7.08
C MET A 76 -17.53 14.76 7.03
N ASP A 77 -18.32 14.99 5.98
CA ASP A 77 -19.48 14.16 5.73
C ASP A 77 -19.07 12.76 5.18
N ALA A 78 -19.95 11.77 5.38
CA ALA A 78 -19.66 10.39 5.02
C ALA A 78 -19.36 10.21 3.52
N ARG A 79 -20.07 10.94 2.64
CA ARG A 79 -19.88 10.85 1.19
C ARG A 79 -18.53 11.43 0.78
N ALA A 80 -18.16 12.60 1.31
CA ALA A 80 -16.85 13.21 1.04
C ALA A 80 -15.70 12.30 1.52
N PHE A 81 -15.87 11.60 2.64
CA PHE A 81 -14.88 10.63 3.11
C PHE A 81 -14.75 9.43 2.16
N GLU A 82 -15.87 8.82 1.72
CA GLU A 82 -15.84 7.67 0.79
C GLU A 82 -15.26 8.08 -0.58
N ASP A 83 -15.58 9.28 -1.07
CA ASP A 83 -15.00 9.83 -2.29
C ASP A 83 -13.49 10.03 -2.15
N ALA A 84 -13.02 10.52 -1.01
CA ALA A 84 -11.59 10.67 -0.72
C ALA A 84 -10.89 9.31 -0.63
N ASN A 85 -11.50 8.33 0.03
CA ASN A 85 -10.98 6.97 0.13
C ASN A 85 -10.85 6.32 -1.26
N ALA A 86 -11.87 6.44 -2.10
CA ALA A 86 -11.83 5.96 -3.48
C ALA A 86 -10.73 6.65 -4.31
N ALA A 87 -10.58 7.96 -4.16
CA ALA A 87 -9.56 8.75 -4.85
C ALA A 87 -8.14 8.39 -4.41
N CYS A 88 -7.89 8.23 -3.09
CA CYS A 88 -6.61 7.74 -2.57
C CYS A 88 -6.26 6.34 -3.09
N GLY A 89 -7.26 5.49 -3.31
CA GLY A 89 -7.06 4.17 -3.92
C GLY A 89 -6.66 4.20 -5.40
N LEU A 90 -6.79 5.34 -6.08
CA LEU A 90 -6.34 5.56 -7.46
C LEU A 90 -4.96 6.21 -7.55
N LEU A 91 -4.44 6.75 -6.47
CA LEU A 91 -3.11 7.34 -6.45
C LEU A 91 -2.02 6.26 -6.32
N PRO A 92 -0.85 6.46 -6.95
CA PRO A 92 0.31 5.65 -6.65
C PRO A 92 0.75 5.89 -5.20
N GLY A 93 0.95 4.80 -4.45
CA GLY A 93 1.33 4.87 -3.05
C GLY A 93 0.33 4.22 -2.08
N PRO A 94 0.62 4.21 -0.77
CA PRO A 94 -0.20 3.55 0.24
C PRO A 94 -1.49 4.34 0.54
N ALA A 95 -2.62 3.86 -0.01
CA ALA A 95 -3.92 4.52 0.02
C ALA A 95 -4.35 4.96 1.43
N SER A 96 -4.15 4.13 2.47
CA SER A 96 -4.53 4.49 3.84
C SER A 96 -3.68 5.62 4.43
N THR A 97 -2.39 5.71 4.06
CA THR A 97 -1.52 6.83 4.46
C THR A 97 -1.94 8.10 3.74
N GLN A 98 -2.19 8.01 2.43
CA GLN A 98 -2.69 9.14 1.65
C GLN A 98 -4.03 9.66 2.19
N LEU A 99 -4.96 8.75 2.54
CA LEU A 99 -6.22 9.11 3.16
C LEU A 99 -6.01 9.80 4.53
N ALA A 100 -5.08 9.31 5.36
CA ALA A 100 -4.75 9.94 6.63
C ALA A 100 -4.23 11.37 6.43
N ILE A 101 -3.29 11.57 5.50
CA ILE A 101 -2.75 12.89 5.14
C ILE A 101 -3.85 13.79 4.57
N PHE A 102 -4.72 13.24 3.69
CA PHE A 102 -5.81 13.98 3.07
C PHE A 102 -6.86 14.43 4.10
N CYS A 103 -7.29 13.56 5.00
CA CYS A 103 -8.22 13.94 6.07
C CYS A 103 -7.63 15.04 6.94
N ALA A 104 -6.34 14.94 7.30
CA ALA A 104 -5.67 15.99 8.07
C ALA A 104 -5.55 17.32 7.28
N TYR A 105 -5.32 17.24 5.96
CA TYR A 105 -5.35 18.40 5.06
C TYR A 105 -6.71 19.08 5.05
N ARG A 106 -7.80 18.32 4.93
CA ARG A 106 -9.17 18.86 4.94
C ARG A 106 -9.53 19.53 6.25
N VAL A 107 -8.99 19.02 7.35
CA VAL A 107 -9.32 19.47 8.72
C VAL A 107 -8.50 20.71 9.14
N ALA A 108 -7.21 20.76 8.77
CA ALA A 108 -6.30 21.82 9.25
C ALA A 108 -5.32 22.33 8.16
N GLY A 109 -5.71 22.22 6.89
CA GLY A 109 -4.93 22.74 5.76
C GLY A 109 -3.59 22.04 5.54
N PRO A 110 -2.64 22.68 4.81
CA PRO A 110 -1.34 22.08 4.49
C PRO A 110 -0.53 21.67 5.73
N TRP A 111 -0.55 22.47 6.78
CA TRP A 111 0.12 22.16 8.05
C TRP A 111 -0.55 20.97 8.75
N GLY A 112 -1.88 20.87 8.65
CA GLY A 112 -2.60 19.68 9.10
C GLY A 112 -2.14 18.41 8.41
N ALA A 113 -1.95 18.44 7.08
CA ALA A 113 -1.43 17.33 6.31
C ALA A 113 -0.04 16.88 6.80
N ILE A 114 0.87 17.83 7.05
CA ILE A 114 2.22 17.54 7.54
C ILE A 114 2.15 16.94 8.96
N VAL A 115 1.48 17.62 9.87
CA VAL A 115 1.40 17.20 11.28
C VAL A 115 0.65 15.87 11.42
N GLY A 116 -0.49 15.71 10.76
CA GLY A 116 -1.27 14.48 10.79
C GLY A 116 -0.57 13.33 10.09
N GLY A 117 0.03 13.57 8.93
CA GLY A 117 0.81 12.57 8.22
C GLY A 117 2.00 12.07 9.04
N LEU A 118 2.79 12.97 9.64
CA LEU A 118 3.88 12.62 10.54
C LEU A 118 3.36 11.91 11.79
N GLY A 119 2.29 12.39 12.40
CA GLY A 119 1.65 11.73 13.56
C GLY A 119 1.25 10.29 13.25
N PHE A 120 0.77 10.00 12.03
CA PHE A 120 0.41 8.66 11.61
C PHE A 120 1.61 7.75 11.28
N VAL A 121 2.67 8.31 10.67
CA VAL A 121 3.82 7.55 10.14
C VAL A 121 4.92 7.35 11.17
N VAL A 122 5.31 8.41 11.90
CA VAL A 122 6.49 8.39 12.78
C VAL A 122 6.41 7.32 13.88
N PRO A 123 5.28 7.11 14.56
CA PRO A 123 5.19 6.05 15.57
C PRO A 123 5.53 4.66 15.01
N ALA A 124 5.02 4.35 13.81
CA ALA A 124 5.28 3.08 13.16
C ALA A 124 6.77 2.93 12.80
N VAL A 125 7.37 3.98 12.21
CA VAL A 125 8.80 3.99 11.85
C VAL A 125 9.69 3.79 13.08
N VAL A 126 9.41 4.50 14.18
CA VAL A 126 10.15 4.37 15.43
C VAL A 126 10.04 2.95 15.99
N MET A 127 8.83 2.37 16.00
CA MET A 127 8.65 0.99 16.47
C MET A 127 9.36 -0.03 15.59
N VAL A 128 9.26 0.10 14.26
CA VAL A 128 9.96 -0.79 13.33
C VAL A 128 11.46 -0.68 13.52
N LEU A 129 12.02 0.54 13.66
CA LEU A 129 13.46 0.75 13.89
C LEU A 129 13.90 0.16 15.23
N ALA A 130 13.15 0.40 16.31
CA ALA A 130 13.46 -0.17 17.62
C ALA A 130 13.50 -1.70 17.59
N LEU A 131 12.53 -2.33 16.93
CA LEU A 131 12.51 -3.78 16.73
C LEU A 131 13.64 -4.24 15.79
N SER A 132 13.97 -3.47 14.74
CA SER A 132 15.07 -3.82 13.84
C SER A 132 16.42 -3.85 14.55
N VAL A 133 16.67 -2.94 15.50
CA VAL A 133 17.90 -2.97 16.35
C VAL A 133 18.01 -4.31 17.08
N LEU A 134 16.91 -4.88 17.54
CA LEU A 134 16.90 -6.15 18.26
C LEU A 134 16.97 -7.37 17.33
N PHE A 135 16.12 -7.40 16.28
CA PHE A 135 15.95 -8.57 15.42
C PHE A 135 16.99 -8.68 14.30
N LEU A 136 17.62 -7.57 13.91
CA LEU A 136 18.65 -7.53 12.86
C LEU A 136 20.04 -7.25 13.43
N ALA A 137 20.23 -7.42 14.75
CA ALA A 137 21.52 -7.35 15.39
C ALA A 137 22.48 -8.40 14.80
N SER A 138 23.79 -8.16 14.87
CA SER A 138 24.82 -9.10 14.39
C SER A 138 24.83 -10.43 15.18
N ALA A 139 24.42 -10.40 16.43
CA ALA A 139 24.32 -11.58 17.31
C ALA A 139 23.05 -11.49 18.18
N PRO A 140 21.87 -11.69 17.61
CA PRO A 140 20.63 -11.63 18.39
C PRO A 140 20.53 -12.83 19.34
N PRO A 141 19.95 -12.66 20.52
CA PRO A 141 19.67 -13.78 21.44
C PRO A 141 18.85 -14.86 20.80
N ARG A 142 19.07 -16.13 21.19
CA ARG A 142 18.36 -17.29 20.60
C ARG A 142 16.85 -17.15 20.62
N TRP A 143 16.28 -16.60 21.69
CA TRP A 143 14.82 -16.38 21.79
C TRP A 143 14.30 -15.37 20.75
N VAL A 144 15.10 -14.34 20.40
CA VAL A 144 14.78 -13.37 19.33
C VAL A 144 14.78 -14.07 17.97
N ILE A 145 15.82 -14.88 17.70
CA ILE A 145 15.92 -15.66 16.45
C ILE A 145 14.71 -16.58 16.34
N GLY A 146 14.36 -17.32 17.41
CA GLY A 146 13.21 -18.21 17.43
C GLY A 146 11.90 -17.49 17.16
N LEU A 147 11.64 -16.38 17.86
CA LEU A 147 10.45 -15.58 17.70
C LEU A 147 10.34 -15.02 16.26
N GLY A 148 11.44 -14.52 15.71
CA GLY A 148 11.52 -14.03 14.33
C GLY A 148 11.31 -15.13 13.30
N ALA A 149 11.95 -16.29 13.49
CA ALA A 149 11.83 -17.45 12.60
C ALA A 149 10.39 -17.99 12.54
N GLY A 150 9.71 -18.02 13.70
CA GLY A 150 8.30 -18.41 13.76
C GLY A 150 7.39 -17.39 13.06
N ALA A 151 7.51 -16.11 13.40
CA ALA A 151 6.74 -15.05 12.76
C ALA A 151 7.04 -14.97 11.25
N GLY A 152 8.31 -15.10 10.85
CA GLY A 152 8.74 -15.12 9.46
C GLY A 152 8.11 -16.25 8.65
N ALA A 153 7.93 -17.45 9.24
CA ALA A 153 7.27 -18.58 8.59
C ALA A 153 5.81 -18.28 8.22
N ALA A 154 5.13 -17.39 8.94
CA ALA A 154 3.76 -16.99 8.64
C ALA A 154 3.65 -15.90 7.56
N VAL A 155 4.75 -15.30 7.09
CA VAL A 155 4.73 -14.17 6.13
C VAL A 155 4.17 -14.60 4.77
N ALA A 156 4.56 -15.76 4.23
CA ALA A 156 4.04 -16.27 2.96
C ALA A 156 2.51 -16.48 3.00
N PRO A 157 1.92 -17.18 3.99
CA PRO A 157 0.46 -17.25 4.15
C PRO A 157 -0.21 -15.88 4.29
N VAL A 158 0.40 -14.92 4.98
CA VAL A 158 -0.12 -13.54 5.09
C VAL A 158 -0.15 -12.87 3.73
N ALA A 159 0.90 -12.99 2.91
CA ALA A 159 0.93 -12.44 1.56
C ALA A 159 -0.18 -13.04 0.69
N VAL A 160 -0.33 -14.37 0.70
CA VAL A 160 -1.41 -15.06 -0.02
C VAL A 160 -2.78 -14.56 0.44
N HIS A 161 -3.02 -14.48 1.77
CA HIS A 161 -4.27 -13.99 2.32
C HIS A 161 -4.58 -12.55 1.88
N ALA A 162 -3.57 -11.67 1.85
CA ALA A 162 -3.72 -10.29 1.38
C ALA A 162 -4.08 -10.24 -0.11
N ALA A 163 -3.39 -11.04 -0.95
CA ALA A 163 -3.70 -11.12 -2.37
C ALA A 163 -5.12 -11.64 -2.64
N LEU A 164 -5.56 -12.69 -1.95
CA LEU A 164 -6.91 -13.24 -2.08
C LEU A 164 -7.99 -12.22 -1.74
N ARG A 165 -7.76 -11.36 -0.74
CA ARG A 165 -8.69 -10.25 -0.42
C ARG A 165 -8.80 -9.20 -1.51
N LEU A 166 -7.75 -9.00 -2.29
CA LEU A 166 -7.73 -8.04 -3.40
C LEU A 166 -8.27 -8.64 -4.71
N LEU A 167 -8.27 -9.97 -4.84
CA LEU A 167 -8.69 -10.67 -6.07
C LEU A 167 -10.14 -10.37 -6.42
N SER A 168 -11.09 -10.62 -5.49
CA SER A 168 -12.52 -10.51 -5.76
C SER A 168 -12.93 -9.09 -6.21
N PRO A 169 -12.62 -8.01 -5.48
CA PRO A 169 -12.98 -6.66 -5.91
C PRO A 169 -12.30 -6.23 -7.22
N SER A 170 -11.08 -6.74 -7.48
CA SER A 170 -10.35 -6.44 -8.72
C SER A 170 -10.96 -7.17 -9.92
N PHE A 171 -11.29 -8.45 -9.75
CA PHE A 171 -11.90 -9.26 -10.81
C PHE A 171 -13.33 -8.83 -11.15
N GLU A 172 -14.14 -8.46 -10.17
CA GLU A 172 -15.50 -7.95 -10.40
C GLU A 172 -15.48 -6.71 -11.30
N ARG A 173 -14.53 -5.80 -11.10
CA ARG A 173 -14.34 -4.64 -12.01
C ARG A 173 -13.92 -5.06 -13.42
N ALA A 174 -13.15 -6.14 -13.57
CA ALA A 174 -12.73 -6.63 -14.87
C ALA A 174 -13.85 -7.33 -15.64
N ARG A 175 -14.78 -8.01 -14.97
CA ARG A 175 -15.92 -8.74 -15.59
C ARG A 175 -16.90 -7.85 -16.34
N THR A 176 -16.98 -6.57 -16.01
CA THR A 176 -17.96 -5.64 -16.59
C THR A 176 -17.71 -5.29 -18.07
N ALA A 177 -16.50 -5.57 -18.61
CA ALA A 177 -16.14 -5.25 -19.99
C ALA A 177 -15.66 -6.51 -20.74
N ARG A 178 -16.17 -6.68 -21.99
CA ARG A 178 -15.83 -7.84 -22.85
C ARG A 178 -14.33 -7.95 -23.11
N GLY A 179 -13.73 -9.11 -22.84
CA GLY A 179 -12.29 -9.38 -23.04
C GLY A 179 -11.36 -8.83 -21.94
N ARG A 180 -11.83 -8.00 -21.01
CA ARG A 180 -11.00 -7.46 -19.93
C ARG A 180 -10.63 -8.53 -18.91
N ALA A 181 -11.51 -9.50 -18.65
CA ALA A 181 -11.23 -10.60 -17.72
C ALA A 181 -10.04 -11.47 -18.15
N LEU A 182 -9.87 -11.72 -19.46
CA LEU A 182 -8.72 -12.45 -19.98
C LEU A 182 -7.42 -11.66 -19.79
N ARG A 183 -7.41 -10.35 -20.14
CA ARG A 183 -6.23 -9.50 -19.94
C ARG A 183 -5.88 -9.37 -18.46
N TRP A 184 -6.89 -9.23 -17.60
CA TRP A 184 -6.73 -9.24 -16.13
C TRP A 184 -6.00 -10.50 -15.66
N LEU A 185 -6.41 -11.68 -16.15
CA LEU A 185 -5.75 -12.95 -15.80
C LEU A 185 -4.31 -13.00 -16.33
N VAL A 186 -4.07 -12.54 -17.56
CA VAL A 186 -2.73 -12.48 -18.16
C VAL A 186 -1.81 -11.59 -17.33
N TYR A 187 -2.23 -10.38 -16.97
CA TYR A 187 -1.43 -9.46 -16.15
C TYR A 187 -1.12 -10.05 -14.77
N LEU A 188 -2.10 -10.72 -14.15
CA LEU A 188 -1.90 -11.41 -12.88
C LEU A 188 -0.85 -12.52 -12.99
N LEU A 189 -0.98 -13.41 -13.98
CA LEU A 189 -0.08 -14.55 -14.16
C LEU A 189 1.34 -14.12 -14.56
N VAL A 190 1.48 -13.13 -15.45
CA VAL A 190 2.78 -12.59 -15.86
C VAL A 190 3.51 -11.99 -14.67
N ALA A 191 2.82 -11.18 -13.86
CA ALA A 191 3.43 -10.57 -12.69
C ALA A 191 3.71 -11.60 -11.56
N ALA A 192 2.87 -12.63 -11.42
CA ALA A 192 3.13 -13.73 -10.47
C ALA A 192 4.39 -14.52 -10.89
N GLY A 193 4.52 -14.87 -12.16
CA GLY A 193 5.73 -15.51 -12.67
C GLY A 193 6.97 -14.64 -12.53
N ALA A 194 6.87 -13.34 -12.82
CA ALA A 194 7.97 -12.40 -12.65
C ALA A 194 8.42 -12.27 -11.19
N ALA A 195 7.48 -12.18 -10.24
CA ALA A 195 7.80 -12.10 -8.82
C ALA A 195 8.46 -13.39 -8.30
N ALA A 196 8.07 -14.54 -8.86
CA ALA A 196 8.65 -15.84 -8.48
C ALA A 196 10.06 -16.06 -9.05
N THR A 197 10.44 -15.42 -10.19
CA THR A 197 11.65 -15.75 -10.95
C THR A 197 12.64 -14.61 -11.08
N ILE A 198 12.18 -13.41 -11.49
CA ILE A 198 13.05 -12.30 -11.90
C ILE A 198 12.93 -11.07 -11.00
N GLY A 199 12.40 -11.21 -9.81
CA GLY A 199 12.09 -10.17 -8.80
C GLY A 199 12.57 -8.75 -9.04
N GLY A 200 13.87 -8.54 -9.37
CA GLY A 200 14.47 -7.22 -9.59
C GLY A 200 13.82 -6.39 -10.72
N TYR A 201 13.24 -7.04 -11.74
CA TYR A 201 12.57 -6.38 -12.86
C TYR A 201 11.04 -6.27 -12.70
N LEU A 202 10.52 -6.67 -11.55
CA LEU A 202 9.07 -6.65 -11.27
C LEU A 202 8.43 -5.27 -11.48
N VAL A 203 9.16 -4.19 -11.16
CA VAL A 203 8.70 -2.82 -11.42
C VAL A 203 8.37 -2.59 -12.89
N LEU A 204 9.24 -3.07 -13.79
CA LEU A 204 9.03 -2.92 -15.24
C LEU A 204 7.78 -3.71 -15.69
N VAL A 205 7.56 -4.90 -15.11
CA VAL A 205 6.38 -5.71 -15.41
C VAL A 205 5.10 -5.00 -14.96
N LEU A 206 5.09 -4.41 -13.75
CA LEU A 206 3.94 -3.66 -13.26
C LEU A 206 3.62 -2.45 -14.14
N LEU A 207 4.64 -1.68 -14.49
CA LEU A 207 4.49 -0.51 -15.36
C LEU A 207 4.06 -0.91 -16.78
N ALA A 208 4.63 -2.00 -17.33
CA ALA A 208 4.27 -2.51 -18.65
C ALA A 208 2.81 -2.98 -18.70
N CYS A 209 2.34 -3.72 -17.69
CA CYS A 209 0.92 -4.14 -17.61
C CYS A 209 -0.02 -2.93 -17.57
N GLY A 210 0.32 -1.90 -16.78
CA GLY A 210 -0.46 -0.67 -16.71
C GLY A 210 -0.45 0.10 -18.04
N ALA A 211 0.71 0.24 -18.68
CA ALA A 211 0.85 0.93 -19.94
C ALA A 211 0.16 0.20 -21.11
N LEU A 212 0.24 -1.13 -21.14
CA LEU A 212 -0.44 -1.97 -22.14
C LEU A 212 -1.97 -1.82 -22.03
N GLU A 213 -2.53 -1.85 -20.82
CA GLU A 213 -3.97 -1.66 -20.66
C GLU A 213 -4.39 -0.23 -21.01
N LEU A 214 -3.58 0.78 -20.67
CA LEU A 214 -3.80 2.17 -21.07
C LEU A 214 -3.80 2.31 -22.60
N ALA A 215 -2.81 1.73 -23.30
CA ALA A 215 -2.72 1.72 -24.75
C ALA A 215 -3.93 1.03 -25.37
N TRP A 216 -4.32 -0.12 -24.84
CA TRP A 216 -5.48 -0.88 -25.32
C TRP A 216 -6.78 -0.10 -25.21
N GLN A 217 -7.04 0.52 -24.04
CA GLN A 217 -8.29 1.26 -23.83
C GLN A 217 -8.36 2.57 -24.62
N ARG A 218 -7.23 3.16 -24.97
CA ARG A 218 -7.17 4.44 -25.70
C ARG A 218 -6.94 4.29 -27.21
N HIS A 219 -6.73 3.07 -27.72
CA HIS A 219 -6.30 2.81 -29.11
C HIS A 219 -5.08 3.68 -29.50
N ALA A 220 -4.25 4.05 -28.53
CA ALA A 220 -3.10 4.92 -28.73
C ALA A 220 -1.81 4.08 -28.70
N ALA A 221 -0.96 4.27 -29.70
CA ALA A 221 0.42 3.80 -29.63
C ALA A 221 1.13 4.58 -28.49
N VAL A 222 1.16 4.01 -27.31
CA VAL A 222 2.01 4.52 -26.23
C VAL A 222 3.43 4.07 -26.58
N ALA A 223 4.22 4.96 -27.17
CA ALA A 223 5.65 4.77 -27.25
C ALA A 223 6.20 4.74 -25.82
N LEU A 224 6.43 3.54 -25.30
CA LEU A 224 7.14 3.30 -24.05
C LEU A 224 8.62 3.67 -24.26
N SER A 225 8.90 4.97 -24.30
CA SER A 225 10.27 5.48 -24.21
C SER A 225 10.76 5.38 -22.76
N LEU A 226 10.64 4.19 -22.17
CA LEU A 226 11.36 3.85 -20.95
C LEU A 226 12.82 3.70 -21.32
N ASN A 227 13.62 4.71 -21.05
CA ASN A 227 15.05 4.62 -21.23
C ASN A 227 15.61 3.67 -20.15
N PRO A 228 15.97 2.41 -20.50
CA PRO A 228 16.46 1.43 -19.52
C PRO A 228 17.77 1.88 -18.86
N VAL A 229 18.49 2.83 -19.48
CA VAL A 229 19.74 3.40 -18.97
C VAL A 229 19.48 4.21 -17.68
N LEU A 230 18.37 4.94 -17.57
CA LEU A 230 18.01 5.66 -16.34
C LEU A 230 17.71 4.72 -15.16
N LEU A 231 17.23 3.51 -15.43
CA LEU A 231 17.00 2.46 -14.42
C LEU A 231 18.29 1.70 -14.05
N ALA A 232 19.23 1.57 -15.00
CA ALA A 232 20.46 0.82 -14.80
C ALA A 232 21.55 1.62 -14.06
N THR A 233 21.59 2.93 -14.20
CA THR A 233 22.69 3.76 -13.63
C THR A 233 22.66 3.97 -12.12
N VAL A 234 21.53 3.71 -11.47
CA VAL A 234 21.39 3.81 -10.00
C VAL A 234 21.81 2.52 -9.29
N THR A 235 22.05 1.43 -10.03
CA THR A 235 22.12 0.07 -9.48
C THR A 235 23.51 -0.41 -9.07
N SER A 236 24.60 0.31 -9.35
CA SER A 236 25.94 -0.30 -9.29
C SER A 236 26.68 -0.25 -7.95
N ALA A 237 26.20 0.43 -6.92
CA ALA A 237 27.01 0.67 -5.73
C ALA A 237 26.38 0.29 -4.37
N GLY A 238 25.12 -0.17 -4.28
CA GLY A 238 24.50 -0.59 -2.99
C GLY A 238 24.46 0.50 -1.89
N GLY A 239 24.86 1.73 -2.20
CA GLY A 239 24.98 2.83 -1.26
C GLY A 239 23.65 3.58 -1.00
N VAL A 240 23.76 4.75 -0.38
CA VAL A 240 22.62 5.61 0.00
C VAL A 240 21.68 5.92 -1.17
N GLY A 241 22.21 6.10 -2.39
CA GLY A 241 21.42 6.31 -3.60
C GLY A 241 20.56 5.11 -3.99
N ALA A 242 21.10 3.89 -3.88
CA ALA A 242 20.37 2.65 -4.11
C ALA A 242 19.25 2.46 -3.08
N LEU A 243 19.52 2.77 -1.80
CA LEU A 243 18.53 2.74 -0.74
C LEU A 243 17.41 3.74 -0.99
N ALA A 244 17.74 4.99 -1.35
CA ALA A 244 16.75 6.01 -1.68
C ALA A 244 15.91 5.60 -2.89
N TRP A 245 16.52 5.01 -3.92
CA TRP A 245 15.79 4.49 -5.09
C TRP A 245 14.84 3.35 -4.73
N THR A 246 15.30 2.38 -3.94
CA THR A 246 14.45 1.28 -3.44
C THR A 246 13.28 1.82 -2.62
N ALA A 247 13.55 2.74 -1.71
CA ALA A 247 12.53 3.37 -0.89
C ALA A 247 11.50 4.16 -1.73
N LEU A 248 11.97 4.89 -2.75
CA LEU A 248 11.09 5.62 -3.68
C LEU A 248 10.20 4.67 -4.48
N LYS A 249 10.76 3.57 -5.01
CA LYS A 249 9.99 2.51 -5.70
C LYS A 249 8.89 1.95 -4.78
N VAL A 250 9.26 1.61 -3.56
CA VAL A 250 8.34 1.10 -2.53
C VAL A 250 7.23 2.10 -2.26
N GLY A 251 7.57 3.36 -2.03
CA GLY A 251 6.62 4.43 -1.74
C GLY A 251 5.67 4.73 -2.90
N ALA A 252 6.20 4.82 -4.11
CA ALA A 252 5.43 5.17 -5.30
C ALA A 252 4.58 4.01 -5.83
N LEU A 253 5.04 2.75 -5.68
CA LEU A 253 4.36 1.57 -6.24
C LEU A 253 3.59 0.76 -5.20
N SER A 254 3.48 1.23 -3.97
CA SER A 254 2.73 0.61 -2.88
C SER A 254 1.22 0.67 -3.14
N TYR A 255 0.75 -0.02 -4.16
CA TYR A 255 -0.65 -0.09 -4.56
C TYR A 255 -1.37 -1.24 -3.84
N GLY A 256 -2.69 -1.12 -3.66
CA GLY A 256 -3.52 -2.25 -3.20
C GLY A 256 -3.28 -2.70 -1.75
N GLY A 257 -3.00 -1.77 -0.83
CA GLY A 257 -2.90 -2.07 0.61
C GLY A 257 -1.50 -2.31 1.15
N GLY A 258 -0.46 -2.01 0.35
CA GLY A 258 0.93 -2.02 0.82
C GLY A 258 1.66 -3.38 0.70
N PHE A 259 1.00 -4.48 0.37
CA PHE A 259 1.67 -5.79 0.27
C PHE A 259 2.53 -5.95 -0.98
N VAL A 260 2.29 -5.17 -2.04
CA VAL A 260 3.14 -5.14 -3.25
C VAL A 260 4.58 -4.74 -2.96
N ILE A 261 4.81 -4.03 -1.83
CA ILE A 261 6.16 -3.64 -1.42
C ILE A 261 7.03 -4.86 -1.07
N VAL A 262 6.43 -5.97 -0.62
CA VAL A 262 7.18 -7.15 -0.18
C VAL A 262 8.05 -7.71 -1.31
N PRO A 263 7.50 -8.12 -2.48
CA PRO A 263 8.34 -8.59 -3.58
C PRO A 263 9.31 -7.53 -4.12
N LEU A 264 8.93 -6.24 -4.11
CA LEU A 264 9.80 -5.16 -4.56
C LEU A 264 11.01 -4.97 -3.65
N MET A 265 10.79 -4.97 -2.32
CA MET A 265 11.87 -4.85 -1.34
C MET A 265 12.75 -6.11 -1.31
N GLN A 266 12.15 -7.32 -1.41
CA GLN A 266 12.90 -8.58 -1.39
C GLN A 266 13.91 -8.64 -2.52
N ALA A 267 13.49 -8.27 -3.74
CA ALA A 267 14.38 -8.27 -4.89
C ALA A 267 15.61 -7.41 -4.67
N ASP A 268 15.42 -6.17 -4.21
CA ASP A 268 16.54 -5.25 -3.99
C ASP A 268 17.36 -5.64 -2.75
N ALA A 269 16.71 -5.84 -1.61
CA ALA A 269 17.40 -6.01 -0.33
C ALA A 269 18.17 -7.33 -0.21
N VAL A 270 17.63 -8.41 -0.82
CA VAL A 270 18.21 -9.75 -0.70
C VAL A 270 19.03 -10.14 -1.92
N HIS A 271 18.51 -9.88 -3.15
CA HIS A 271 19.11 -10.43 -4.37
C HIS A 271 20.01 -9.44 -5.11
N VAL A 272 19.72 -8.14 -5.08
CA VAL A 272 20.51 -7.14 -5.83
C VAL A 272 21.61 -6.55 -4.97
N TYR A 273 21.25 -6.04 -3.78
CA TYR A 273 22.19 -5.30 -2.94
C TYR A 273 22.73 -6.09 -1.75
N HIS A 274 22.14 -7.26 -1.44
CA HIS A 274 22.56 -8.13 -0.34
C HIS A 274 22.65 -7.41 1.03
N TRP A 275 21.75 -6.47 1.30
CA TRP A 275 21.68 -5.75 2.57
C TRP A 275 21.25 -6.64 3.73
N MET A 276 20.53 -7.72 3.42
CA MET A 276 20.04 -8.69 4.39
C MET A 276 19.89 -10.09 3.79
N THR A 277 19.88 -11.09 4.63
CA THR A 277 19.54 -12.46 4.23
C THR A 277 18.04 -12.63 4.02
N SER A 278 17.63 -13.70 3.35
CA SER A 278 16.21 -14.02 3.19
C SER A 278 15.49 -14.21 4.52
N GLY A 279 16.15 -14.79 5.53
CA GLY A 279 15.58 -14.94 6.89
C GLY A 279 15.40 -13.60 7.58
N GLN A 280 16.39 -12.69 7.50
CA GLN A 280 16.28 -11.33 8.03
C GLN A 280 15.16 -10.54 7.32
N PHE A 281 14.98 -10.75 6.02
CA PHE A 281 13.90 -10.14 5.27
C PHE A 281 12.51 -10.62 5.75
N LEU A 282 12.35 -11.93 6.00
CA LEU A 282 11.11 -12.47 6.59
C LEU A 282 10.82 -11.82 7.95
N ASN A 283 11.85 -11.66 8.80
CA ASN A 283 11.72 -10.98 10.08
C ASN A 283 11.28 -9.52 9.87
N ALA A 284 11.93 -8.77 8.97
CA ALA A 284 11.58 -7.38 8.68
C ALA A 284 10.12 -7.23 8.23
N VAL A 285 9.64 -8.12 7.34
CA VAL A 285 8.24 -8.12 6.91
C VAL A 285 7.30 -8.45 8.06
N ALA A 286 7.61 -9.47 8.87
CA ALA A 286 6.81 -9.82 10.05
C ALA A 286 6.72 -8.64 11.03
N LEU A 287 7.85 -7.97 11.33
CA LEU A 287 7.88 -6.78 12.19
C LEU A 287 6.97 -5.67 11.66
N GLY A 288 7.03 -5.37 10.36
CA GLY A 288 6.17 -4.36 9.74
C GLY A 288 4.68 -4.71 9.76
N GLN A 289 4.32 -5.99 9.90
CA GLN A 289 2.94 -6.44 9.98
C GLN A 289 2.39 -6.48 11.42
N VAL A 290 3.25 -6.72 12.40
CA VAL A 290 2.85 -6.73 13.83
C VAL A 290 2.90 -5.35 14.48
N THR A 291 3.59 -4.38 13.88
CA THR A 291 3.58 -3.00 14.34
C THR A 291 2.32 -2.27 13.87
N PRO A 292 1.73 -1.39 14.70
CA PRO A 292 0.62 -0.55 14.25
C PRO A 292 1.11 0.51 13.26
N GLY A 293 0.19 1.01 12.43
CA GLY A 293 0.51 2.04 11.42
C GLY A 293 0.74 1.48 10.01
N PRO A 294 1.26 2.30 9.08
CA PRO A 294 1.32 1.94 7.67
C PRO A 294 2.34 0.81 7.41
N VAL A 295 1.91 -0.22 6.68
CA VAL A 295 2.75 -1.38 6.31
C VAL A 295 4.04 -0.95 5.57
N VAL A 296 4.00 0.15 4.83
CA VAL A 296 5.17 0.73 4.15
C VAL A 296 6.29 1.09 5.13
N ALA A 297 6.00 1.30 6.41
CA ALA A 297 7.03 1.52 7.42
C ALA A 297 8.05 0.36 7.52
N THR A 298 7.72 -0.84 7.02
CA THR A 298 8.66 -1.97 6.86
C THR A 298 9.94 -1.58 6.11
N VAL A 299 9.87 -0.60 5.21
CA VAL A 299 11.05 -0.09 4.50
C VAL A 299 12.14 0.44 5.44
N ALA A 300 11.76 0.91 6.63
CA ALA A 300 12.70 1.35 7.65
C ALA A 300 13.58 0.20 8.16
N ALA A 301 13.05 -1.03 8.24
CA ALA A 301 13.85 -2.21 8.60
C ALA A 301 14.86 -2.56 7.50
N VAL A 302 14.47 -2.44 6.23
CA VAL A 302 15.39 -2.62 5.09
C VAL A 302 16.49 -1.55 5.11
N GLY A 303 16.10 -0.28 5.33
CA GLY A 303 17.04 0.81 5.45
C GLY A 303 18.00 0.66 6.65
N TYR A 304 17.50 0.12 7.77
CA TYR A 304 18.34 -0.22 8.92
C TYR A 304 19.38 -1.29 8.58
N ALA A 305 18.97 -2.34 7.87
CA ALA A 305 19.90 -3.37 7.43
C ALA A 305 20.97 -2.84 6.48
N ALA A 306 20.61 -1.87 5.61
CA ALA A 306 21.54 -1.26 4.67
C ALA A 306 22.55 -0.30 5.33
N HIS A 307 22.09 0.62 6.18
CA HIS A 307 22.88 1.72 6.73
C HIS A 307 22.50 2.12 8.17
N GLY A 308 22.07 1.16 8.99
CA GLY A 308 21.71 1.40 10.39
C GLY A 308 20.52 2.34 10.55
N ILE A 309 20.42 3.00 11.71
CA ILE A 309 19.28 3.88 12.04
C ILE A 309 19.12 5.00 11.02
N ALA A 310 20.21 5.63 10.58
CA ALA A 310 20.18 6.71 9.60
C ALA A 310 19.60 6.23 8.25
N GLY A 311 19.99 5.02 7.81
CA GLY A 311 19.42 4.38 6.61
C GLY A 311 17.92 4.10 6.74
N GLY A 312 17.49 3.64 7.90
CA GLY A 312 16.06 3.38 8.15
C GLY A 312 15.21 4.65 8.16
N VAL A 313 15.71 5.74 8.78
CA VAL A 313 15.04 7.05 8.74
C VAL A 313 15.00 7.60 7.32
N LEU A 314 16.09 7.54 6.58
CA LEU A 314 16.15 7.97 5.18
C LEU A 314 15.15 7.18 4.31
N ALA A 315 15.15 5.84 4.42
CA ALA A 315 14.26 5.00 3.64
C ALA A 315 12.79 5.32 3.92
N ALA A 316 12.42 5.51 5.19
CA ALA A 316 11.08 5.92 5.55
C ALA A 316 10.73 7.31 4.98
N ALA A 317 11.60 8.31 5.16
CA ALA A 317 11.38 9.67 4.64
C ALA A 317 11.13 9.65 3.12
N VAL A 318 12.00 8.95 2.37
CA VAL A 318 11.89 8.85 0.90
C VAL A 318 10.63 8.08 0.50
N ALA A 319 10.29 6.97 1.15
CA ALA A 319 9.13 6.15 0.80
C ALA A 319 7.79 6.88 1.04
N PHE A 320 7.70 7.73 2.05
CA PHE A 320 6.48 8.48 2.31
C PHE A 320 6.38 9.81 1.54
N THR A 321 7.50 10.33 1.00
CA THR A 321 7.53 11.58 0.21
C THR A 321 6.50 11.62 -0.93
N PRO A 322 6.31 10.57 -1.77
CA PRO A 322 5.28 10.59 -2.80
C PRO A 322 3.88 10.84 -2.24
N SER A 323 3.52 10.21 -1.12
CA SER A 323 2.20 10.36 -0.50
C SER A 323 1.94 11.80 -0.03
N PHE A 324 2.92 12.41 0.64
CA PHE A 324 2.83 13.83 1.03
C PHE A 324 2.77 14.75 -0.18
N SER A 325 3.63 14.50 -1.18
CA SER A 325 3.67 15.34 -2.40
C SER A 325 2.34 15.28 -3.16
N PHE A 326 1.76 14.10 -3.35
CA PHE A 326 0.48 13.96 -4.05
C PHE A 326 -0.66 14.70 -3.34
N ILE A 327 -0.71 14.67 -2.02
CA ILE A 327 -1.78 15.35 -1.27
C ILE A 327 -1.52 16.86 -1.19
N LEU A 328 -0.30 17.29 -0.88
CA LEU A 328 0.03 18.72 -0.74
C LEU A 328 -0.06 19.47 -2.08
N LEU A 329 0.42 18.86 -3.16
CA LEU A 329 0.40 19.48 -4.50
C LEU A 329 -0.93 19.26 -5.24
N GLY A 330 -1.59 18.12 -4.97
CA GLY A 330 -2.84 17.71 -5.60
C GLY A 330 -4.11 18.24 -4.93
N GLY A 331 -4.05 18.66 -3.69
CA GLY A 331 -5.15 18.96 -2.76
C GLY A 331 -6.49 19.39 -3.36
N GLN A 332 -6.54 20.53 -4.06
CA GLN A 332 -7.77 21.03 -4.71
C GLN A 332 -8.10 20.35 -6.06
N ARG A 333 -7.13 19.65 -6.67
CA ARG A 333 -7.29 18.97 -7.97
C ARG A 333 -7.58 17.47 -7.85
N PHE A 334 -7.77 17.01 -6.63
CA PHE A 334 -7.98 15.59 -6.31
C PHE A 334 -9.18 14.98 -7.05
N GLU A 335 -10.27 15.76 -7.18
CA GLU A 335 -11.47 15.36 -7.92
C GLU A 335 -11.19 15.14 -9.42
N ARG A 336 -10.34 15.97 -10.03
CA ARG A 336 -9.95 15.83 -11.45
C ARG A 336 -9.15 14.54 -11.68
N LEU A 337 -8.34 14.14 -10.70
CA LEU A 337 -7.56 12.90 -10.82
C LEU A 337 -8.46 11.66 -10.73
N ARG A 338 -9.48 11.68 -9.86
CA ARG A 338 -10.49 10.63 -9.75
C ARG A 338 -11.22 10.38 -11.07
N GLN A 339 -11.46 11.42 -11.85
CA GLN A 339 -12.15 11.36 -13.14
C GLN A 339 -11.21 11.03 -14.31
N ASN A 340 -9.89 10.98 -14.09
CA ASN A 340 -8.94 10.77 -15.16
C ASN A 340 -9.02 9.34 -15.72
N ALA A 341 -9.56 9.21 -16.93
CA ALA A 341 -9.71 7.93 -17.61
C ALA A 341 -8.36 7.22 -17.88
N ALA A 342 -7.25 7.99 -18.07
CA ALA A 342 -5.93 7.40 -18.26
C ALA A 342 -5.41 6.75 -16.99
N ALA A 343 -5.53 7.42 -15.85
CA ALA A 343 -5.14 6.87 -14.56
C ALA A 343 -5.92 5.60 -14.26
N LYS A 344 -7.24 5.60 -14.49
CA LYS A 344 -8.07 4.40 -14.33
C LYS A 344 -7.62 3.26 -15.23
N ALA A 345 -7.41 3.53 -16.53
CA ALA A 345 -6.97 2.52 -17.47
C ALA A 345 -5.60 1.92 -17.09
N PHE A 346 -4.64 2.75 -16.68
CA PHE A 346 -3.35 2.28 -16.18
C PHE A 346 -3.52 1.35 -14.96
N LEU A 347 -4.35 1.72 -14.00
CA LEU A 347 -4.59 0.93 -12.79
C LEU A 347 -5.38 -0.34 -13.05
N ASP A 348 -6.20 -0.39 -14.10
CA ASP A 348 -6.89 -1.61 -14.54
C ASP A 348 -5.90 -2.69 -15.03
N GLY A 349 -4.70 -2.29 -15.48
CA GLY A 349 -3.61 -3.22 -15.83
C GLY A 349 -2.62 -3.44 -14.68
N ALA A 350 -2.16 -2.38 -14.02
CA ALA A 350 -1.20 -2.47 -12.92
C ALA A 350 -1.78 -3.15 -11.66
N GLY A 351 -3.09 -3.01 -11.40
CA GLY A 351 -3.75 -3.61 -10.25
C GLY A 351 -3.71 -5.15 -10.23
N PRO A 352 -4.19 -5.85 -11.25
CA PRO A 352 -4.06 -7.32 -11.35
C PRO A 352 -2.60 -7.78 -11.31
N ALA A 353 -1.69 -7.06 -11.99
CA ALA A 353 -0.27 -7.35 -11.95
C ALA A 353 0.30 -7.26 -10.51
N ALA A 354 -0.12 -6.24 -9.74
CA ALA A 354 0.26 -6.11 -8.34
C ALA A 354 -0.23 -7.29 -7.48
N ILE A 355 -1.48 -7.73 -7.69
CA ILE A 355 -2.03 -8.91 -6.98
C ILE A 355 -1.25 -10.17 -7.36
N GLY A 356 -0.95 -10.34 -8.65
CA GLY A 356 -0.11 -11.44 -9.14
C GLY A 356 1.28 -11.43 -8.50
N ALA A 357 1.91 -10.26 -8.41
CA ALA A 357 3.21 -10.10 -7.77
C ALA A 357 3.20 -10.53 -6.30
N ILE A 358 2.15 -10.17 -5.54
CA ILE A 358 2.01 -10.61 -4.15
C ILE A 358 1.86 -12.13 -4.08
N LEU A 359 1.04 -12.75 -4.93
CA LEU A 359 0.87 -14.20 -4.98
C LEU A 359 2.18 -14.90 -5.35
N GLY A 360 2.87 -14.41 -6.39
CA GLY A 360 4.13 -14.98 -6.84
C GLY A 360 5.24 -14.90 -5.80
N SER A 361 5.26 -13.84 -4.98
CA SER A 361 6.23 -13.67 -3.90
C SER A 361 6.12 -14.73 -2.80
N ALA A 362 4.98 -15.41 -2.68
CA ALA A 362 4.83 -16.50 -1.71
C ALA A 362 5.83 -17.66 -1.97
N ILE A 363 6.26 -17.84 -3.23
CA ILE A 363 7.25 -18.88 -3.58
C ILE A 363 8.62 -18.55 -2.96
N PRO A 364 9.28 -17.42 -3.28
CA PRO A 364 10.57 -17.10 -2.67
C PRO A 364 10.49 -16.87 -1.15
N LEU A 365 9.36 -16.42 -0.62
CA LEU A 365 9.17 -16.29 0.84
C LEU A 365 9.11 -17.67 1.52
N THR A 366 8.50 -18.67 0.87
CA THR A 366 8.45 -20.04 1.38
C THR A 366 9.81 -20.72 1.24
N SER A 367 10.51 -20.53 0.13
CA SER A 367 11.85 -21.10 -0.08
C SER A 367 12.93 -20.48 0.81
N ALA A 368 12.64 -19.32 1.43
CA ALA A 368 13.51 -18.68 2.41
C ALA A 368 13.50 -19.38 3.79
N LEU A 369 12.59 -20.32 4.03
CA LEU A 369 12.53 -21.11 5.26
C LEU A 369 13.66 -22.13 5.26
N GLN A 370 14.43 -22.17 6.35
CA GLN A 370 15.62 -23.01 6.48
C GLN A 370 15.35 -24.29 7.30
N GLU A 371 14.40 -24.19 8.25
CA GLU A 371 14.16 -25.24 9.21
C GLU A 371 12.84 -26.00 8.95
N ARG A 372 12.82 -27.32 9.15
CA ARG A 372 11.63 -28.15 8.88
C ARG A 372 10.41 -27.76 9.69
N TRP A 373 10.60 -27.36 10.94
CA TRP A 373 9.49 -26.95 11.82
C TRP A 373 8.79 -25.68 11.33
N GLN A 374 9.49 -24.80 10.60
CA GLN A 374 8.91 -23.60 10.03
C GLN A 374 7.81 -23.90 9.01
N TYR A 375 7.92 -25.02 8.25
CA TYR A 375 6.86 -25.45 7.33
C TYR A 375 5.59 -25.88 8.07
N GLY A 376 5.72 -26.45 9.27
CA GLY A 376 4.59 -26.72 10.16
C GLY A 376 3.90 -25.43 10.62
N VAL A 377 4.67 -24.40 10.98
CA VAL A 377 4.15 -23.09 11.36
C VAL A 377 3.50 -22.39 10.15
N LEU A 378 4.10 -22.46 8.97
CA LEU A 378 3.53 -21.96 7.71
C LEU A 378 2.15 -22.60 7.45
N ALA A 379 2.05 -23.92 7.53
CA ALA A 379 0.79 -24.64 7.32
C ALA A 379 -0.26 -24.24 8.36
N ALA A 380 0.11 -24.15 9.64
CA ALA A 380 -0.79 -23.70 10.71
C ALA A 380 -1.25 -22.26 10.49
N ALA A 381 -0.36 -21.36 10.07
CA ALA A 381 -0.70 -19.97 9.75
C ALA A 381 -1.65 -19.87 8.55
N ALA A 382 -1.44 -20.70 7.51
CA ALA A 382 -2.35 -20.77 6.36
C ALA A 382 -3.75 -21.22 6.80
N VAL A 383 -3.85 -22.27 7.63
CA VAL A 383 -5.13 -22.73 8.20
C VAL A 383 -5.78 -21.63 9.03
N ALA A 384 -5.02 -20.96 9.90
CA ALA A 384 -5.53 -19.89 10.76
C ALA A 384 -6.11 -18.71 9.94
N LEU A 385 -5.43 -18.30 8.88
CA LEU A 385 -5.84 -17.16 8.05
C LEU A 385 -6.95 -17.51 7.06
N LEU A 386 -6.82 -18.65 6.35
CA LEU A 386 -7.67 -18.96 5.20
C LEU A 386 -8.94 -19.74 5.62
N LEU A 387 -8.83 -20.65 6.59
CA LEU A 387 -9.95 -21.48 7.04
C LEU A 387 -10.59 -20.89 8.31
N LEU A 388 -9.80 -20.58 9.33
CA LEU A 388 -10.33 -20.06 10.60
C LEU A 388 -10.55 -18.55 10.59
N ARG A 389 -10.17 -17.85 9.52
CA ARG A 389 -10.34 -16.39 9.32
C ARG A 389 -9.81 -15.54 10.47
N ARG A 390 -8.71 -15.97 11.09
CA ARG A 390 -8.05 -15.24 12.17
C ARG A 390 -7.37 -13.97 11.64
N GLY A 391 -7.17 -12.99 12.51
CA GLY A 391 -6.48 -11.75 12.15
C GLY A 391 -4.99 -11.98 11.84
N VAL A 392 -4.43 -11.20 10.91
CA VAL A 392 -3.02 -11.29 10.50
C VAL A 392 -2.09 -11.11 11.71
N VAL A 393 -2.31 -10.10 12.52
CA VAL A 393 -1.46 -9.81 13.70
C VAL A 393 -1.51 -10.98 14.70
N GLN A 394 -2.71 -11.51 14.98
CA GLN A 394 -2.86 -12.66 15.89
C GLN A 394 -2.11 -13.90 15.39
N THR A 395 -2.18 -14.15 14.07
CA THR A 395 -1.50 -15.28 13.43
C THR A 395 0.02 -15.13 13.50
N LEU A 396 0.55 -13.92 13.20
CA LEU A 396 1.98 -13.65 13.29
C LEU A 396 2.51 -13.74 14.72
N LEU A 397 1.80 -13.19 15.69
CA LEU A 397 2.18 -13.28 17.10
C LEU A 397 2.13 -14.73 17.58
N GLY A 398 1.08 -15.50 17.24
CA GLY A 398 1.00 -16.90 17.55
C GLY A 398 2.13 -17.72 16.94
N ALA A 399 2.46 -17.49 15.67
CA ALA A 399 3.59 -18.10 14.99
C ALA A 399 4.94 -17.75 15.64
N GLY A 400 5.10 -16.49 16.05
CA GLY A 400 6.27 -16.05 16.82
C GLY A 400 6.40 -16.78 18.16
N VAL A 401 5.29 -16.92 18.92
CA VAL A 401 5.29 -17.68 20.17
C VAL A 401 5.68 -19.13 19.94
N VAL A 402 5.18 -19.78 18.88
CA VAL A 402 5.60 -21.14 18.53
C VAL A 402 7.12 -21.20 18.26
N GLY A 403 7.66 -20.23 17.52
CA GLY A 403 9.11 -20.15 17.27
C GLY A 403 9.92 -19.87 18.53
N LEU A 404 9.42 -19.06 19.44
CA LEU A 404 10.01 -18.84 20.77
C LEU A 404 10.07 -20.16 21.56
N LEU A 405 8.96 -20.89 21.65
CA LEU A 405 8.90 -22.17 22.34
C LEU A 405 9.82 -23.22 21.70
N ALA A 406 9.90 -23.26 20.37
CA ALA A 406 10.85 -24.12 19.65
C ALA A 406 12.30 -23.80 20.02
N SER A 407 12.65 -22.51 20.11
CA SER A 407 13.98 -22.06 20.52
C SER A 407 14.33 -22.46 21.96
N LEU A 408 13.38 -22.35 22.88
CA LEU A 408 13.55 -22.75 24.27
C LEU A 408 13.64 -24.28 24.44
N ALA A 409 12.96 -25.04 23.57
CA ALA A 409 13.04 -26.49 23.52
C ALA A 409 14.33 -27.01 22.84
N GLY A 410 15.25 -26.13 22.41
CA GLY A 410 16.51 -26.52 21.79
C GLY A 410 16.42 -26.86 20.31
N ALA A 411 15.34 -26.50 19.61
CA ALA A 411 15.23 -26.72 18.18
C ALA A 411 16.35 -25.99 17.41
N SER A 412 16.69 -26.51 16.22
CA SER A 412 17.57 -25.83 15.26
C SER A 412 16.93 -24.49 14.84
N LEU A 413 17.73 -23.46 14.79
CA LEU A 413 17.31 -22.12 14.41
C LEU A 413 18.00 -21.71 13.11
N PRO A 414 17.33 -20.94 12.26
CA PRO A 414 17.92 -20.43 11.04
C PRO A 414 19.11 -19.52 11.36
N HIS A 415 20.13 -19.56 10.50
CA HIS A 415 21.38 -18.79 10.59
C HIS A 415 21.29 -17.44 9.89
#